data_2dad7e6298ca40f5339a167c55cc7d2d
#
_entry.id   2dad7e6298ca40f5339a167c55cc7d2d
#
_cell.length_a   1.000
_cell.length_b   1.000
_cell.length_c   1.000
_cell.angle_alpha   90.00
_cell.angle_beta   90.00
_cell.angle_gamma   90.00
#
_symmetry.space_group_name_H-M   'P 1'
#
loop_
_entity.id
_entity.type
_entity.pdbx_description
1 polymer ?
#
loop_
_entity_poly.entity_id
_entity_poly.type
_entity_poly.pdbx_seq_one_letter_code
_entity_poly.pdbx_strand_id
1 'polypeptide(L)'
;MKKLNILTDKTIKANKPKDKKYYLNDGDGLYLLITPNNYKIWVFRFMLNSKRYETTFKSYPSVSLSEARKKRTEYRKLTNDKINPIQHFRELNKKQVIEDKSNLQSIFNEWLENQKTNSGLNQWEWKKQRIYKDVILPLGIDTNINDVTIDDIKKVLNAKSKEAPSTAKKLFNYLENILSYAISHNYLKSNVLSNVDKYHILENKPQRAKNHPQITNQEYFKELVNSIYSYDKNLTIKNALKLVLHIPLRAENLSKLRWDYIDFDNKLLTIPRAEMKAKNSNYPDFKMPLSDEVIKILENQKEYFLKSEWVFSKLTNIKENIDYQVLNNALIKMGFNDEKIGKKIRLHGMRGTFMSWINTLDIDNKFTFEVKEAALDHHTGEDTVKAYTNKSDYT
;
A
#
# COMPACT_ATOMS: atom_id res chain seq x y z
N MET A 1 27.88 -11.85 61.03
CA MET A 1 28.00 -12.06 59.58
C MET A 1 26.64 -12.55 59.01
N LYS A 2 26.11 -11.96 57.97
CA LYS A 2 24.90 -12.50 57.31
C LYS A 2 25.27 -13.79 56.59
N LYS A 3 24.58 -14.89 56.93
CA LYS A 3 24.82 -16.19 56.25
C LYS A 3 24.43 -16.05 54.78
N LEU A 4 25.34 -16.42 53.89
CA LEU A 4 25.19 -16.41 52.42
C LEU A 4 25.27 -17.83 51.89
N ASN A 5 24.60 -18.10 50.76
CA ASN A 5 24.66 -19.39 50.08
C ASN A 5 24.20 -20.57 50.93
N ILE A 6 23.07 -20.41 51.59
CA ILE A 6 22.56 -21.34 52.59
C ILE A 6 21.99 -22.61 51.97
N LEU A 7 21.34 -22.48 50.82
CA LEU A 7 20.67 -23.58 50.13
C LEU A 7 21.67 -24.46 49.35
N THR A 8 21.34 -25.72 49.23
CA THR A 8 21.99 -26.68 48.32
C THR A 8 20.92 -27.30 47.41
N ASP A 9 21.31 -27.83 46.26
CA ASP A 9 20.37 -28.54 45.39
C ASP A 9 19.69 -29.71 46.07
N LYS A 10 20.44 -30.39 47.01
CA LYS A 10 19.88 -31.45 47.83
C LYS A 10 18.76 -30.93 48.75
N THR A 11 18.97 -29.80 49.42
CA THR A 11 17.93 -29.19 50.27
C THR A 11 16.75 -28.69 49.47
N ILE A 12 16.96 -28.12 48.29
CA ILE A 12 15.90 -27.65 47.42
C ILE A 12 15.01 -28.82 46.96
N LYS A 13 15.63 -29.93 46.55
CA LYS A 13 14.91 -31.14 46.10
C LYS A 13 14.14 -31.81 47.24
N ALA A 14 14.74 -31.86 48.45
CA ALA A 14 14.13 -32.51 49.61
C ALA A 14 12.92 -31.74 50.19
N ASN A 15 12.80 -30.41 49.93
CA ASN A 15 11.68 -29.63 50.42
C ASN A 15 10.43 -29.86 49.56
N LYS A 16 9.37 -30.41 50.21
CA LYS A 16 8.06 -30.74 49.61
C LYS A 16 7.07 -29.58 49.79
N PRO A 17 6.01 -29.51 48.97
CA PRO A 17 4.94 -28.52 49.13
C PRO A 17 4.24 -28.70 50.49
N LYS A 18 3.67 -27.61 51.00
CA LYS A 18 2.82 -27.54 52.19
C LYS A 18 1.49 -26.90 51.84
N ASP A 19 0.53 -26.95 52.73
CA ASP A 19 -0.80 -26.34 52.52
C ASP A 19 -0.77 -24.84 52.21
N LYS A 20 0.29 -24.18 52.70
CA LYS A 20 0.53 -22.73 52.42
C LYS A 20 1.90 -22.53 51.81
N LYS A 21 2.01 -21.52 50.94
CA LYS A 21 3.31 -21.11 50.38
C LYS A 21 4.30 -20.71 51.44
N TYR A 22 5.55 -21.09 51.28
CA TYR A 22 6.64 -20.73 52.21
C TYR A 22 7.95 -20.43 51.46
N TYR A 23 8.88 -19.82 52.17
CA TYR A 23 10.13 -19.34 51.57
C TYR A 23 11.32 -20.03 52.24
N LEU A 24 12.28 -20.48 51.43
CA LEU A 24 13.60 -20.91 51.88
C LEU A 24 14.58 -19.77 51.61
N ASN A 25 15.31 -19.33 52.62
CA ASN A 25 16.26 -18.24 52.51
C ASN A 25 17.62 -18.76 52.03
N ASP A 26 18.20 -18.16 50.97
CA ASP A 26 19.57 -18.43 50.49
C ASP A 26 20.58 -17.35 50.96
N GLY A 27 20.09 -16.29 51.56
CA GLY A 27 20.88 -15.15 52.00
C GLY A 27 20.87 -13.98 51.01
N ASP A 28 21.21 -12.81 51.56
CA ASP A 28 21.30 -11.55 50.83
C ASP A 28 20.09 -11.21 49.94
N GLY A 29 18.88 -11.50 50.44
CA GLY A 29 17.64 -11.19 49.76
C GLY A 29 17.17 -12.21 48.73
N LEU A 30 17.91 -13.29 48.51
CA LEU A 30 17.49 -14.39 47.63
C LEU A 30 16.69 -15.42 48.43
N TYR A 31 15.54 -15.77 47.95
CA TYR A 31 14.65 -16.77 48.52
C TYR A 31 14.15 -17.73 47.42
N LEU A 32 13.86 -18.96 47.83
CA LEU A 32 13.11 -19.90 47.01
C LEU A 32 11.67 -19.99 47.57
N LEU A 33 10.70 -19.56 46.84
CA LEU A 33 9.28 -19.70 47.15
C LEU A 33 8.83 -21.11 46.71
N ILE A 34 8.25 -21.86 47.66
CA ILE A 34 7.59 -23.15 47.38
C ILE A 34 6.09 -22.97 47.54
N THR A 35 5.35 -23.25 46.48
CA THR A 35 3.89 -23.16 46.48
C THR A 35 3.23 -24.49 46.82
N PRO A 36 1.92 -24.49 47.20
CA PRO A 36 1.19 -25.76 47.46
C PRO A 36 1.18 -26.69 46.24
N ASN A 37 1.22 -26.14 45.03
CA ASN A 37 1.25 -26.90 43.77
C ASN A 37 2.70 -27.32 43.37
N ASN A 38 3.63 -27.31 44.32
CA ASN A 38 5.04 -27.67 44.11
C ASN A 38 5.82 -26.83 43.09
N TYR A 39 5.35 -25.61 42.74
CA TYR A 39 6.21 -24.68 41.99
C TYR A 39 7.28 -24.11 42.89
N LYS A 40 8.52 -24.11 42.44
CA LYS A 40 9.69 -23.58 43.13
C LYS A 40 10.18 -22.36 42.36
N ILE A 41 9.94 -21.17 42.87
CA ILE A 41 10.18 -19.89 42.19
C ILE A 41 11.23 -19.08 42.94
N TRP A 42 12.27 -18.62 42.24
CA TRP A 42 13.26 -17.74 42.82
C TRP A 42 12.69 -16.36 43.05
N VAL A 43 12.85 -15.82 44.24
CA VAL A 43 12.37 -14.51 44.68
C VAL A 43 13.55 -13.69 45.21
N PHE A 44 13.66 -12.44 44.73
CA PHE A 44 14.67 -11.53 45.26
C PHE A 44 14.01 -10.33 45.93
N ARG A 45 14.39 -10.05 47.17
CA ARG A 45 13.89 -8.93 47.97
C ARG A 45 14.99 -7.94 48.23
N PHE A 46 14.71 -6.67 48.07
CA PHE A 46 15.64 -5.59 48.31
C PHE A 46 14.95 -4.33 48.84
N MET A 47 15.76 -3.46 49.45
CA MET A 47 15.35 -2.12 49.87
C MET A 47 16.04 -1.11 48.96
N LEU A 48 15.29 -0.11 48.54
CA LEU A 48 15.79 1.03 47.76
C LEU A 48 15.03 2.28 48.22
N ASN A 49 15.76 3.32 48.62
CA ASN A 49 15.18 4.58 49.13
C ASN A 49 14.09 4.34 50.18
N SER A 50 14.42 3.52 51.21
CA SER A 50 13.55 3.12 52.32
C SER A 50 12.29 2.36 51.94
N LYS A 51 12.13 1.99 50.63
CA LYS A 51 11.00 1.22 50.14
C LYS A 51 11.40 -0.21 49.87
N ARG A 52 10.55 -1.17 50.27
CA ARG A 52 10.77 -2.61 49.99
C ARG A 52 10.24 -2.98 48.63
N TYR A 53 11.05 -3.75 47.89
CA TYR A 53 10.71 -4.29 46.56
C TYR A 53 10.90 -5.81 46.57
N GLU A 54 10.11 -6.48 45.76
CA GLU A 54 10.20 -7.91 45.53
C GLU A 54 10.11 -8.17 44.03
N THR A 55 10.92 -9.06 43.49
CA THR A 55 10.85 -9.52 42.09
C THR A 55 11.08 -11.02 42.05
N THR A 56 10.62 -11.68 41.01
CA THR A 56 10.80 -13.10 40.78
C THR A 56 11.76 -13.32 39.61
N PHE A 57 12.61 -14.37 39.75
CA PHE A 57 13.31 -14.93 38.60
C PHE A 57 12.45 -16.06 38.02
N LYS A 58 12.97 -16.83 37.09
CA LYS A 58 12.24 -18.02 36.60
C LYS A 58 12.24 -19.12 37.70
N SER A 59 11.49 -20.20 37.44
CA SER A 59 11.36 -21.32 38.38
C SER A 59 12.61 -22.23 38.39
N TYR A 60 12.85 -22.86 39.53
CA TYR A 60 13.77 -24.01 39.64
C TYR A 60 13.06 -25.27 39.07
N PRO A 61 13.69 -26.15 38.25
CA PRO A 61 15.11 -26.14 37.90
C PRO A 61 15.51 -25.35 36.66
N SER A 62 14.56 -24.71 35.93
CA SER A 62 14.86 -23.95 34.68
C SER A 62 15.87 -22.81 34.94
N VAL A 63 15.91 -22.25 36.13
CA VAL A 63 17.00 -21.44 36.64
C VAL A 63 17.62 -22.20 37.80
N SER A 64 18.85 -22.62 37.65
CA SER A 64 19.61 -23.33 38.66
C SER A 64 19.93 -22.44 39.88
N LEU A 65 20.31 -23.05 40.99
CA LEU A 65 20.78 -22.33 42.20
C LEU A 65 21.94 -21.39 41.88
N SER A 66 22.90 -21.86 41.08
CA SER A 66 24.06 -21.07 40.67
C SER A 66 23.66 -19.83 39.86
N GLU A 67 22.76 -19.99 38.89
CA GLU A 67 22.24 -18.88 38.08
C GLU A 67 21.41 -17.88 38.90
N ALA A 68 20.59 -18.37 39.84
CA ALA A 68 19.86 -17.52 40.76
C ALA A 68 20.78 -16.66 41.64
N ARG A 69 21.91 -17.24 42.09
CA ARG A 69 22.93 -16.50 42.83
C ARG A 69 23.68 -15.48 41.98
N LYS A 70 23.98 -15.79 40.72
CA LYS A 70 24.55 -14.83 39.76
C LYS A 70 23.62 -13.63 39.60
N LYS A 71 22.31 -13.88 39.34
CA LYS A 71 21.29 -12.82 39.24
C LYS A 71 21.17 -12.01 40.54
N ARG A 72 21.16 -12.65 41.70
CA ARG A 72 21.19 -11.92 42.98
C ARG A 72 22.35 -10.93 43.02
N THR A 73 23.57 -11.39 42.68
CA THR A 73 24.77 -10.53 42.70
C THR A 73 24.66 -9.35 41.77
N GLU A 74 24.14 -9.56 40.57
CA GLU A 74 23.87 -8.51 39.58
C GLU A 74 22.84 -7.51 40.11
N TYR A 75 21.69 -7.98 40.61
CA TYR A 75 20.65 -7.15 41.20
C TYR A 75 21.13 -6.38 42.41
N ARG A 76 22.00 -7.00 43.22
CA ARG A 76 22.60 -6.37 44.42
C ARG A 76 23.54 -5.24 44.03
N LYS A 77 24.34 -5.42 42.96
CA LYS A 77 25.22 -4.37 42.44
C LYS A 77 24.38 -3.12 42.06
N LEU A 78 23.32 -3.30 41.27
CA LEU A 78 22.44 -2.20 40.88
C LEU A 78 21.79 -1.49 42.08
N THR A 79 21.33 -2.25 43.09
CA THR A 79 20.76 -1.64 44.30
C THR A 79 21.78 -0.86 45.12
N ASN A 80 23.05 -1.32 45.20
CA ASN A 80 24.12 -0.57 45.84
C ASN A 80 24.42 0.74 45.11
N ASP A 81 24.32 0.74 43.78
CA ASP A 81 24.46 1.91 42.93
C ASP A 81 23.17 2.80 42.91
N LYS A 82 22.22 2.51 43.83
CA LYS A 82 20.92 3.21 43.95
C LYS A 82 20.05 3.10 42.69
N ILE A 83 20.26 2.12 41.84
CA ILE A 83 19.47 1.84 40.65
C ILE A 83 18.43 0.77 40.98
N ASN A 84 17.20 0.97 40.55
CA ASN A 84 16.14 -0.04 40.68
C ASN A 84 16.32 -1.15 39.62
N PRO A 85 16.70 -2.38 40.01
CA PRO A 85 16.99 -3.47 39.08
C PRO A 85 15.76 -3.82 38.21
N ILE A 86 14.55 -3.77 38.77
CA ILE A 86 13.32 -4.12 38.05
C ILE A 86 13.11 -3.15 36.88
N GLN A 87 13.27 -1.85 37.12
CA GLN A 87 13.16 -0.85 36.07
C GLN A 87 14.29 -0.96 35.07
N HIS A 88 15.53 -1.13 35.55
CA HIS A 88 16.73 -1.29 34.69
C HIS A 88 16.57 -2.43 33.69
N PHE A 89 16.22 -3.64 34.14
CA PHE A 89 16.05 -4.79 33.25
C PHE A 89 14.79 -4.66 32.37
N ARG A 90 13.74 -3.97 32.85
CA ARG A 90 12.58 -3.68 32.01
C ARG A 90 12.92 -2.74 30.86
N GLU A 91 13.75 -1.75 31.10
CA GLU A 91 14.23 -0.82 30.06
C GLU A 91 15.19 -1.49 29.09
N LEU A 92 16.11 -2.33 29.60
CA LEU A 92 16.99 -3.14 28.73
C LEU A 92 16.20 -4.07 27.82
N ASN A 93 15.22 -4.78 28.36
CA ASN A 93 14.37 -5.67 27.56
C ASN A 93 13.56 -4.88 26.52
N LYS A 94 13.06 -3.68 26.88
CA LYS A 94 12.38 -2.82 25.90
C LYS A 94 13.32 -2.38 24.78
N LYS A 95 14.56 -1.98 25.13
CA LYS A 95 15.55 -1.60 24.11
C LYS A 95 15.89 -2.79 23.21
N GLN A 96 16.11 -3.96 23.76
CA GLN A 96 16.40 -5.17 22.99
C GLN A 96 15.26 -5.52 22.01
N VAL A 97 14.01 -5.49 22.48
CA VAL A 97 12.83 -5.73 21.63
C VAL A 97 12.72 -4.68 20.50
N ILE A 98 13.07 -3.42 20.78
CA ILE A 98 13.12 -2.37 19.78
C ILE A 98 14.25 -2.64 18.77
N GLU A 99 15.45 -2.98 19.24
CA GLU A 99 16.60 -3.32 18.37
C GLU A 99 16.29 -4.51 17.47
N ASP A 100 15.72 -5.59 18.02
CA ASP A 100 15.33 -6.78 17.25
C ASP A 100 14.27 -6.47 16.17
N LYS A 101 13.42 -5.47 16.42
CA LYS A 101 12.40 -5.00 15.49
C LYS A 101 12.86 -3.87 14.56
N SER A 102 14.01 -3.30 14.81
CA SER A 102 14.54 -2.17 14.00
C SER A 102 15.16 -2.62 12.67
N ASN A 103 15.01 -3.88 12.31
CA ASN A 103 15.43 -4.43 11.02
C ASN A 103 14.56 -3.86 9.89
N LEU A 104 15.20 -3.40 8.82
CA LEU A 104 14.54 -2.70 7.71
C LEU A 104 13.42 -3.53 7.05
N GLN A 105 13.65 -4.83 6.85
CA GLN A 105 12.64 -5.71 6.27
C GLN A 105 11.43 -5.91 7.19
N SER A 106 11.66 -6.04 8.49
CA SER A 106 10.59 -6.19 9.48
C SER A 106 9.68 -4.97 9.50
N ILE A 107 10.28 -3.77 9.54
CA ILE A 107 9.56 -2.50 9.50
C ILE A 107 8.79 -2.34 8.18
N PHE A 108 9.43 -2.68 7.05
CA PHE A 108 8.78 -2.66 5.76
C PHE A 108 7.53 -3.56 5.71
N ASN A 109 7.62 -4.77 6.26
CA ASN A 109 6.50 -5.70 6.32
C ASN A 109 5.37 -5.18 7.22
N GLU A 110 5.69 -4.64 8.41
CA GLU A 110 4.71 -4.03 9.30
C GLU A 110 4.03 -2.81 8.65
N TRP A 111 4.81 -1.95 8.01
CA TRP A 111 4.28 -0.81 7.26
C TRP A 111 3.34 -1.26 6.13
N LEU A 112 3.69 -2.30 5.38
CA LEU A 112 2.86 -2.86 4.33
C LEU A 112 1.52 -3.37 4.86
N GLU A 113 1.51 -4.12 5.94
CA GLU A 113 0.27 -4.64 6.54
C GLU A 113 -0.63 -3.48 7.02
N ASN A 114 -0.05 -2.44 7.62
CA ASN A 114 -0.78 -1.23 8.01
C ASN A 114 -1.42 -0.53 6.79
N GLN A 115 -0.73 -0.54 5.64
CA GLN A 115 -1.24 0.09 4.42
C GLN A 115 -2.31 -0.75 3.70
N LYS A 116 -2.30 -2.07 3.81
CA LYS A 116 -3.30 -2.96 3.19
C LYS A 116 -4.72 -2.67 3.67
N THR A 117 -4.88 -2.29 4.93
CA THR A 117 -6.17 -1.93 5.51
C THR A 117 -6.79 -0.70 4.87
N ASN A 118 -5.98 0.13 4.19
CA ASN A 118 -6.37 1.43 3.65
C ASN A 118 -6.48 1.46 2.11
N SER A 119 -6.19 0.36 1.38
CA SER A 119 -6.11 0.37 -0.09
C SER A 119 -6.43 -1.01 -0.69
N GLY A 120 -6.99 -1.04 -1.91
CA GLY A 120 -7.35 -2.28 -2.59
C GLY A 120 -6.17 -3.25 -2.83
N LEU A 121 -6.40 -4.54 -2.59
CA LEU A 121 -5.40 -5.61 -2.51
C LEU A 121 -4.48 -5.76 -3.75
N ASN A 122 -4.99 -5.61 -4.97
CA ASN A 122 -4.20 -5.87 -6.19
C ASN A 122 -3.10 -4.84 -6.48
N GLN A 123 -3.25 -3.59 -6.01
CA GLN A 123 -2.22 -2.57 -6.20
C GLN A 123 -1.03 -2.75 -5.24
N TRP A 124 -1.24 -3.46 -4.11
CA TRP A 124 -0.24 -3.61 -3.07
C TRP A 124 0.83 -4.63 -3.41
N GLU A 125 0.49 -5.74 -4.03
CA GLU A 125 1.47 -6.76 -4.38
C GLU A 125 2.53 -6.22 -5.35
N TRP A 126 2.10 -5.47 -6.35
CA TRP A 126 3.02 -4.81 -7.27
C TRP A 126 3.88 -3.73 -6.60
N LYS A 127 3.31 -2.92 -5.69
CA LYS A 127 4.06 -1.92 -4.91
C LYS A 127 5.07 -2.61 -4.00
N LYS A 128 4.67 -3.66 -3.29
CA LYS A 128 5.50 -4.47 -2.42
C LYS A 128 6.73 -4.99 -3.17
N GLN A 129 6.53 -5.68 -4.29
CA GLN A 129 7.61 -6.24 -5.09
C GLN A 129 8.59 -5.15 -5.57
N ARG A 130 8.08 -4.01 -6.00
CA ARG A 130 8.89 -2.89 -6.45
C ARG A 130 9.71 -2.27 -5.32
N ILE A 131 9.09 -1.92 -4.20
CA ILE A 131 9.79 -1.32 -3.06
C ILE A 131 10.83 -2.31 -2.53
N TYR A 132 10.47 -3.58 -2.41
CA TYR A 132 11.38 -4.62 -1.96
C TYR A 132 12.62 -4.71 -2.87
N LYS A 133 12.40 -4.86 -4.18
CA LYS A 133 13.47 -5.04 -5.17
C LYS A 133 14.35 -3.78 -5.33
N ASP A 134 13.72 -2.62 -5.44
CA ASP A 134 14.39 -1.37 -5.81
C ASP A 134 14.92 -0.58 -4.59
N VAL A 135 14.52 -0.95 -3.35
CA VAL A 135 14.89 -0.22 -2.12
C VAL A 135 15.39 -1.14 -1.02
N ILE A 136 14.54 -2.08 -0.53
CA ILE A 136 14.85 -2.85 0.66
C ILE A 136 16.04 -3.78 0.42
N LEU A 137 16.05 -4.51 -0.68
CA LEU A 137 17.14 -5.41 -1.04
C LEU A 137 18.47 -4.67 -1.25
N PRO A 138 18.55 -3.55 -1.99
CA PRO A 138 19.78 -2.78 -2.14
C PRO A 138 20.29 -2.10 -0.86
N LEU A 139 19.42 -1.72 0.07
CA LEU A 139 19.80 -1.18 1.38
C LEU A 139 20.27 -2.27 2.35
N GLY A 140 19.95 -3.53 2.07
CA GLY A 140 20.23 -4.68 2.93
C GLY A 140 19.04 -5.04 3.83
N ILE A 141 18.55 -6.26 3.68
CA ILE A 141 17.35 -6.75 4.37
C ILE A 141 17.51 -6.78 5.90
N ASP A 142 18.73 -7.10 6.37
CA ASP A 142 19.07 -7.21 7.79
C ASP A 142 19.62 -5.90 8.38
N THR A 143 19.67 -4.83 7.59
CA THR A 143 20.17 -3.53 8.04
C THR A 143 19.26 -2.96 9.12
N ASN A 144 19.86 -2.52 10.24
CA ASN A 144 19.12 -1.76 11.24
C ASN A 144 18.73 -0.39 10.65
N ILE A 145 17.47 0.00 10.77
CA ILE A 145 16.97 1.26 10.17
C ILE A 145 17.69 2.50 10.73
N ASN A 146 18.26 2.40 11.95
CA ASN A 146 19.03 3.49 12.56
C ASN A 146 20.41 3.68 11.89
N ASP A 147 20.90 2.67 11.16
CA ASP A 147 22.19 2.71 10.46
C ASP A 147 22.05 3.15 9.00
N VAL A 148 20.81 3.29 8.49
CA VAL A 148 20.55 3.76 7.13
C VAL A 148 20.88 5.25 7.03
N THR A 149 21.86 5.59 6.22
CA THR A 149 22.29 6.96 5.99
C THR A 149 21.61 7.58 4.77
N ILE A 150 21.66 8.92 4.69
CA ILE A 150 21.18 9.63 3.51
C ILE A 150 21.96 9.25 2.25
N ASP A 151 23.24 8.91 2.39
CA ASP A 151 24.10 8.54 1.26
C ASP A 151 23.75 7.13 0.73
N ASP A 152 23.37 6.21 1.59
CA ASP A 152 22.84 4.90 1.18
C ASP A 152 21.55 5.08 0.37
N ILE A 153 20.65 5.93 0.86
CA ILE A 153 19.39 6.24 0.17
C ILE A 153 19.65 6.91 -1.17
N LYS A 154 20.57 7.89 -1.23
CA LYS A 154 20.98 8.54 -2.49
C LYS A 154 21.51 7.54 -3.50
N LYS A 155 22.40 6.64 -3.07
CA LYS A 155 22.98 5.61 -3.95
C LYS A 155 21.89 4.73 -4.56
N VAL A 156 20.96 4.25 -3.76
CA VAL A 156 19.86 3.37 -4.20
C VAL A 156 18.91 4.10 -5.14
N LEU A 157 18.47 5.30 -4.76
CA LEU A 157 17.53 6.09 -5.56
C LEU A 157 18.14 6.58 -6.87
N ASN A 158 19.44 6.93 -6.88
CA ASN A 158 20.12 7.39 -8.09
C ASN A 158 20.40 6.24 -9.07
N ALA A 159 20.68 5.03 -8.59
CA ALA A 159 20.72 3.86 -9.45
C ALA A 159 19.40 3.70 -10.22
N LYS A 160 18.26 3.89 -9.53
CA LYS A 160 16.94 3.81 -10.18
C LYS A 160 16.60 5.03 -11.02
N SER A 161 17.08 6.23 -10.64
CA SER A 161 16.78 7.46 -11.37
C SER A 161 17.38 7.48 -12.78
N LYS A 162 18.48 6.76 -13.01
CA LYS A 162 19.11 6.61 -14.34
C LYS A 162 18.18 5.92 -15.33
N GLU A 163 17.42 4.92 -14.87
CA GLU A 163 16.49 4.15 -15.69
C GLU A 163 15.09 4.77 -15.74
N ALA A 164 14.58 5.18 -14.59
CA ALA A 164 13.20 5.58 -14.40
C ALA A 164 13.04 6.70 -13.35
N PRO A 165 13.35 7.96 -13.69
CA PRO A 165 13.34 9.08 -12.74
C PRO A 165 12.00 9.27 -12.01
N SER A 166 10.88 9.08 -12.71
CA SER A 166 9.53 9.16 -12.09
C SER A 166 9.28 8.04 -11.08
N THR A 167 9.88 6.88 -11.27
CA THR A 167 9.80 5.76 -10.31
C THR A 167 10.68 6.07 -9.10
N ALA A 168 11.90 6.56 -9.29
CA ALA A 168 12.78 6.95 -8.21
C ALA A 168 12.13 8.01 -7.29
N LYS A 169 11.43 8.99 -7.86
CA LYS A 169 10.63 9.97 -7.10
C LYS A 169 9.53 9.31 -6.24
N LYS A 170 8.85 8.28 -6.77
CA LYS A 170 7.85 7.53 -6.00
C LYS A 170 8.49 6.72 -4.88
N LEU A 171 9.64 6.10 -5.14
CA LEU A 171 10.39 5.33 -4.14
C LEU A 171 10.89 6.23 -3.00
N PHE A 172 11.34 7.46 -3.29
CA PHE A 172 11.64 8.45 -2.27
C PHE A 172 10.45 8.67 -1.33
N ASN A 173 9.26 8.93 -1.87
CA ASN A 173 8.06 9.15 -1.05
C ASN A 173 7.69 7.90 -0.23
N TYR A 174 7.89 6.69 -0.76
CA TYR A 174 7.67 5.46 0.01
C TYR A 174 8.67 5.29 1.14
N LEU A 175 9.96 5.57 0.90
CA LEU A 175 10.98 5.57 1.95
C LEU A 175 10.67 6.59 3.04
N GLU A 176 10.32 7.80 2.68
CA GLU A 176 9.90 8.84 3.63
C GLU A 176 8.75 8.37 4.52
N ASN A 177 7.74 7.70 3.93
CA ASN A 177 6.62 7.14 4.68
C ASN A 177 7.04 5.95 5.58
N ILE A 178 7.93 5.07 5.13
CA ILE A 178 8.45 3.95 5.92
C ILE A 178 9.26 4.47 7.11
N LEU A 179 10.13 5.46 6.88
CA LEU A 179 10.91 6.08 7.96
C LEU A 179 10.03 6.82 8.97
N SER A 180 8.98 7.50 8.48
CA SER A 180 7.99 8.17 9.34
C SER A 180 7.17 7.17 10.16
N TYR A 181 6.82 6.02 9.58
CA TYR A 181 6.20 4.90 10.30
C TYR A 181 7.11 4.37 11.39
N ALA A 182 8.41 4.19 11.08
CA ALA A 182 9.39 3.74 12.06
C ALA A 182 9.53 4.70 13.27
N ILE A 183 9.45 6.02 13.03
CA ILE A 183 9.43 7.00 14.12
C ILE A 183 8.18 6.86 14.98
N SER A 184 7.00 6.77 14.39
CA SER A 184 5.74 6.66 15.14
C SER A 184 5.64 5.40 15.99
N HIS A 185 6.45 4.37 15.69
CA HIS A 185 6.55 3.13 16.45
C HIS A 185 7.82 3.04 17.34
N ASN A 186 8.57 4.14 17.46
CA ASN A 186 9.81 4.24 18.25
C ASN A 186 10.95 3.28 17.79
N TYR A 187 10.94 2.85 16.52
CA TYR A 187 12.04 2.09 15.92
C TYR A 187 13.18 3.00 15.44
N LEU A 188 12.85 4.25 15.11
CA LEU A 188 13.77 5.27 14.62
C LEU A 188 13.60 6.57 15.41
N LYS A 189 14.68 7.28 15.70
CA LYS A 189 14.63 8.55 16.46
C LYS A 189 14.34 9.77 15.56
N SER A 190 14.88 9.77 14.35
CA SER A 190 14.72 10.86 13.41
C SER A 190 14.72 10.33 11.97
N ASN A 191 13.88 10.92 11.11
CA ASN A 191 13.86 10.58 9.70
C ASN A 191 14.93 11.39 8.96
N VAL A 192 15.91 10.70 8.40
CA VAL A 192 17.01 11.31 7.64
C VAL A 192 16.55 12.03 6.37
N LEU A 193 15.32 11.77 5.92
CA LEU A 193 14.70 12.45 4.77
C LEU A 193 13.81 13.62 5.18
N SER A 194 13.60 13.87 6.49
CA SER A 194 12.83 15.03 6.95
C SER A 194 13.47 16.33 6.43
N ASN A 195 12.65 17.16 5.81
CA ASN A 195 13.06 18.43 5.22
C ASN A 195 14.09 18.33 4.07
N VAL A 196 14.27 17.16 3.51
CA VAL A 196 15.14 16.96 2.35
C VAL A 196 14.31 17.04 1.08
N ASP A 197 14.68 18.00 0.20
CA ASP A 197 14.06 18.04 -1.11
C ASP A 197 14.55 16.86 -1.98
N LYS A 198 13.62 16.04 -2.40
CA LYS A 198 13.87 14.90 -3.30
C LYS A 198 14.62 15.29 -4.58
N TYR A 199 14.45 16.53 -5.04
CA TYR A 199 15.12 17.03 -6.24
C TYR A 199 16.59 17.40 -6.01
N HIS A 200 17.04 17.45 -4.74
CA HIS A 200 18.46 17.57 -4.38
C HIS A 200 19.13 16.20 -4.18
N ILE A 201 18.33 15.15 -4.00
CA ILE A 201 18.82 13.78 -3.89
C ILE A 201 18.94 13.11 -5.26
N LEU A 202 17.93 13.29 -6.12
CA LEU A 202 17.85 12.61 -7.42
C LEU A 202 18.70 13.34 -8.45
N GLU A 203 19.75 12.67 -8.96
CA GLU A 203 20.62 13.17 -10.04
C GLU A 203 19.82 13.39 -11.33
N ASN A 204 18.95 12.44 -11.65
CA ASN A 204 18.06 12.52 -12.81
C ASN A 204 16.66 12.92 -12.37
N LYS A 205 16.31 14.18 -12.60
CA LYS A 205 14.98 14.70 -12.29
C LYS A 205 13.94 14.10 -13.23
N PRO A 206 12.77 13.69 -12.71
CA PRO A 206 11.69 13.30 -13.59
C PRO A 206 11.27 14.46 -14.47
N GLN A 207 11.30 14.26 -15.77
CA GLN A 207 10.74 15.23 -16.70
C GLN A 207 9.23 15.32 -16.47
N ARG A 208 8.64 16.48 -16.81
CA ARG A 208 7.19 16.62 -16.80
C ARG A 208 6.61 15.48 -17.64
N ALA A 209 5.66 14.75 -17.06
CA ALA A 209 5.04 13.65 -17.77
C ALA A 209 4.52 14.17 -19.12
N LYS A 210 4.98 13.55 -20.21
CA LYS A 210 4.40 13.83 -21.52
C LYS A 210 2.94 13.40 -21.48
N ASN A 211 2.08 14.21 -22.05
CA ASN A 211 0.67 13.82 -22.24
C ASN A 211 0.63 12.50 -23.02
N HIS A 212 -0.38 11.67 -22.73
CA HIS A 212 -0.56 10.47 -23.52
C HIS A 212 -0.73 10.85 -24.99
N PRO A 213 -0.13 10.11 -25.93
CA PRO A 213 -0.24 10.41 -27.34
C PRO A 213 -1.70 10.49 -27.78
N GLN A 214 -2.07 11.55 -28.45
CA GLN A 214 -3.40 11.86 -28.95
C GLN A 214 -3.33 12.00 -30.47
N ILE A 215 -4.44 11.72 -31.15
CA ILE A 215 -4.59 11.97 -32.58
C ILE A 215 -5.40 13.25 -32.77
N THR A 216 -4.70 14.31 -33.18
CA THR A 216 -5.28 15.63 -33.47
C THR A 216 -5.31 15.95 -34.97
N ASN A 217 -4.57 15.21 -35.76
CA ASN A 217 -4.60 15.31 -37.23
C ASN A 217 -5.88 14.67 -37.77
N GLN A 218 -6.61 15.38 -38.62
CA GLN A 218 -7.91 14.95 -39.15
C GLN A 218 -7.84 13.70 -40.02
N GLU A 219 -6.82 13.58 -40.87
CA GLU A 219 -6.66 12.42 -41.73
C GLU A 219 -6.33 11.16 -40.89
N TYR A 220 -5.46 11.26 -39.89
CA TYR A 220 -5.16 10.15 -39.01
C TYR A 220 -6.36 9.78 -38.11
N PHE A 221 -7.21 10.76 -37.77
CA PHE A 221 -8.43 10.46 -37.03
C PHE A 221 -9.44 9.71 -37.89
N LYS A 222 -9.67 10.14 -39.15
CA LYS A 222 -10.49 9.40 -40.10
C LYS A 222 -9.96 7.98 -40.31
N GLU A 223 -8.65 7.84 -40.49
CA GLU A 223 -8.01 6.54 -40.63
C GLU A 223 -8.21 5.65 -39.40
N LEU A 224 -8.11 6.22 -38.19
CA LEU A 224 -8.36 5.50 -36.94
C LEU A 224 -9.80 4.97 -36.88
N VAL A 225 -10.78 5.83 -37.13
CA VAL A 225 -12.20 5.45 -37.16
C VAL A 225 -12.42 4.33 -38.18
N ASN A 226 -11.98 4.51 -39.43
CA ASN A 226 -12.11 3.49 -40.48
C ASN A 226 -11.46 2.16 -40.10
N SER A 227 -10.25 2.18 -39.52
CA SER A 227 -9.55 0.99 -39.09
C SER A 227 -10.27 0.25 -37.96
N ILE A 228 -10.89 0.96 -37.03
CA ILE A 228 -11.69 0.37 -35.95
C ILE A 228 -12.97 -0.25 -36.52
N TYR A 229 -13.68 0.47 -37.40
CA TYR A 229 -14.94 -0.01 -37.99
C TYR A 229 -14.74 -1.18 -38.95
N SER A 230 -13.61 -1.25 -39.63
CA SER A 230 -13.25 -2.37 -40.53
C SER A 230 -12.55 -3.55 -39.82
N TYR A 231 -12.26 -3.45 -38.50
CA TYR A 231 -11.58 -4.50 -37.77
C TYR A 231 -12.43 -5.78 -37.70
N ASP A 232 -11.92 -6.90 -38.23
CA ASP A 232 -12.65 -8.15 -38.44
C ASP A 232 -12.17 -9.34 -37.57
N LYS A 233 -11.03 -9.19 -36.85
CA LYS A 233 -10.37 -10.30 -36.17
C LYS A 233 -11.04 -10.72 -34.86
N ASN A 234 -11.72 -9.79 -34.18
CA ASN A 234 -12.38 -10.08 -32.91
C ASN A 234 -13.48 -9.03 -32.66
N LEU A 235 -14.72 -9.50 -32.55
CA LEU A 235 -15.88 -8.64 -32.39
C LEU A 235 -15.86 -7.86 -31.06
N THR A 236 -15.48 -8.50 -29.96
CA THR A 236 -15.39 -7.85 -28.65
C THR A 236 -14.39 -6.68 -28.67
N ILE A 237 -13.21 -6.90 -29.27
CA ILE A 237 -12.19 -5.85 -29.45
C ILE A 237 -12.73 -4.72 -30.32
N LYS A 238 -13.37 -5.05 -31.44
CA LYS A 238 -14.01 -4.08 -32.35
C LYS A 238 -15.01 -3.22 -31.61
N ASN A 239 -15.97 -3.85 -30.93
CA ASN A 239 -17.04 -3.15 -30.22
C ASN A 239 -16.50 -2.32 -29.05
N ALA A 240 -15.52 -2.81 -28.30
CA ALA A 240 -14.86 -2.04 -27.23
C ALA A 240 -14.14 -0.79 -27.77
N LEU A 241 -13.43 -0.92 -28.91
CA LEU A 241 -12.77 0.22 -29.56
C LEU A 241 -13.77 1.19 -30.18
N LYS A 242 -14.89 0.71 -30.76
CA LYS A 242 -15.98 1.58 -31.19
C LYS A 242 -16.56 2.34 -30.01
N LEU A 243 -16.88 1.65 -28.91
CA LEU A 243 -17.48 2.29 -27.74
C LEU A 243 -16.61 3.43 -27.20
N VAL A 244 -15.29 3.26 -27.10
CA VAL A 244 -14.39 4.29 -26.56
C VAL A 244 -14.23 5.51 -27.49
N LEU A 245 -14.58 5.41 -28.78
CA LEU A 245 -14.67 6.57 -29.67
C LEU A 245 -15.84 7.48 -29.30
N HIS A 246 -16.93 6.92 -28.79
CA HIS A 246 -18.15 7.64 -28.43
C HIS A 246 -18.19 8.03 -26.95
N ILE A 247 -17.70 7.15 -26.06
CA ILE A 247 -17.70 7.37 -24.62
C ILE A 247 -16.25 7.27 -24.11
N PRO A 248 -15.64 8.37 -23.65
CA PRO A 248 -14.21 8.42 -23.29
C PRO A 248 -13.94 7.80 -21.91
N LEU A 249 -14.35 6.55 -21.72
CA LEU A 249 -14.11 5.80 -20.49
C LEU A 249 -12.61 5.60 -20.24
N ARG A 250 -12.20 5.52 -18.95
CA ARG A 250 -10.87 5.05 -18.61
C ARG A 250 -10.71 3.59 -19.04
N ALA A 251 -9.51 3.19 -19.43
CA ALA A 251 -9.23 1.85 -19.94
C ALA A 251 -9.72 0.73 -18.98
N GLU A 252 -9.55 0.93 -17.68
CA GLU A 252 -10.02 0.00 -16.66
C GLU A 252 -11.55 -0.04 -16.58
N ASN A 253 -12.23 1.11 -16.61
CA ASN A 253 -13.70 1.17 -16.61
C ASN A 253 -14.30 0.57 -17.87
N LEU A 254 -13.67 0.80 -19.04
CA LEU A 254 -14.09 0.17 -20.28
C LEU A 254 -14.00 -1.37 -20.20
N SER A 255 -12.85 -1.89 -19.71
CA SER A 255 -12.66 -3.34 -19.65
C SER A 255 -13.55 -4.01 -18.60
N LYS A 256 -13.90 -3.31 -17.51
CA LYS A 256 -14.76 -3.77 -16.43
C LYS A 256 -16.23 -3.31 -16.57
N LEU A 257 -16.64 -2.91 -17.76
CA LEU A 257 -18.02 -2.48 -17.99
C LEU A 257 -18.97 -3.67 -17.82
N ARG A 258 -20.06 -3.47 -17.07
CA ARG A 258 -21.07 -4.49 -16.77
C ARG A 258 -22.39 -4.18 -17.44
N TRP A 259 -23.16 -5.24 -17.73
CA TRP A 259 -24.49 -5.08 -18.33
C TRP A 259 -25.47 -4.39 -17.38
N ASP A 260 -25.38 -4.60 -16.10
CA ASP A 260 -26.22 -3.97 -15.07
C ASP A 260 -25.98 -2.47 -14.89
N TYR A 261 -24.93 -1.90 -15.52
CA TYR A 261 -24.71 -0.45 -15.57
C TYR A 261 -25.43 0.23 -16.74
N ILE A 262 -26.05 -0.54 -17.64
CA ILE A 262 -26.63 -0.04 -18.89
C ILE A 262 -28.15 -0.15 -18.84
N ASP A 263 -28.80 1.00 -18.81
CA ASP A 263 -30.25 1.14 -19.00
C ASP A 263 -30.53 1.38 -20.48
N PHE A 264 -30.99 0.34 -21.17
CA PHE A 264 -31.30 0.42 -22.60
C PHE A 264 -32.57 1.24 -22.91
N ASP A 265 -33.54 1.22 -21.99
CA ASP A 265 -34.82 1.89 -22.16
C ASP A 265 -34.64 3.43 -22.05
N ASN A 266 -33.87 3.85 -21.03
CA ASN A 266 -33.57 5.27 -20.83
C ASN A 266 -32.29 5.72 -21.54
N LYS A 267 -31.60 4.82 -22.24
CA LYS A 267 -30.32 5.07 -22.94
C LYS A 267 -29.30 5.73 -22.03
N LEU A 268 -29.10 5.15 -20.87
CA LEU A 268 -28.23 5.71 -19.82
C LEU A 268 -27.21 4.69 -19.33
N LEU A 269 -25.94 5.08 -19.27
CA LEU A 269 -24.89 4.37 -18.57
C LEU A 269 -24.73 4.96 -17.17
N THR A 270 -24.78 4.11 -16.14
CA THR A 270 -24.51 4.50 -14.75
C THR A 270 -23.44 3.59 -14.16
N ILE A 271 -22.25 4.13 -13.88
CA ILE A 271 -21.18 3.38 -13.21
C ILE A 271 -21.10 3.85 -11.75
N PRO A 272 -21.24 2.91 -10.77
CA PRO A 272 -21.16 3.25 -9.36
C PRO A 272 -19.85 3.96 -9.01
N ARG A 273 -19.90 4.96 -8.15
CA ARG A 273 -18.72 5.75 -7.75
C ARG A 273 -17.59 4.88 -7.16
N ALA A 274 -17.93 3.80 -6.48
CA ALA A 274 -16.98 2.84 -5.92
C ALA A 274 -16.10 2.17 -7.00
N GLU A 275 -16.59 2.05 -8.24
CA GLU A 275 -15.90 1.47 -9.39
C GLU A 275 -15.08 2.49 -10.18
N MET A 276 -15.25 3.79 -9.90
CA MET A 276 -14.53 4.86 -10.57
C MET A 276 -13.16 5.10 -9.91
N LYS A 277 -12.25 5.80 -10.61
CA LYS A 277 -10.91 6.11 -10.08
C LYS A 277 -10.97 7.01 -8.83
N ALA A 278 -11.82 8.01 -8.85
CA ALA A 278 -12.11 8.88 -7.71
C ALA A 278 -13.21 8.25 -6.87
N LYS A 279 -12.84 7.45 -5.87
CA LYS A 279 -13.77 6.69 -5.00
C LYS A 279 -14.37 7.52 -3.87
N ASN A 280 -14.24 8.84 -3.90
CA ASN A 280 -14.81 9.71 -2.87
C ASN A 280 -16.36 9.61 -2.91
N SER A 281 -16.96 9.15 -1.81
CA SER A 281 -18.40 8.98 -1.66
C SER A 281 -19.20 10.28 -1.78
N ASN A 282 -18.52 11.44 -1.70
CA ASN A 282 -19.16 12.74 -1.90
C ASN A 282 -19.44 13.05 -3.39
N TYR A 283 -18.87 12.27 -4.31
CA TYR A 283 -19.17 12.41 -5.74
C TYR A 283 -20.30 11.46 -6.13
N PRO A 284 -21.22 11.91 -7.01
CA PRO A 284 -22.28 11.07 -7.55
C PRO A 284 -21.70 9.94 -8.41
N ASP A 285 -22.52 8.93 -8.69
CA ASP A 285 -22.22 7.92 -9.69
C ASP A 285 -21.95 8.57 -11.05
N PHE A 286 -21.06 7.95 -11.84
CA PHE A 286 -20.81 8.44 -13.19
C PHE A 286 -22.00 8.09 -14.09
N LYS A 287 -22.61 9.10 -14.69
CA LYS A 287 -23.73 8.96 -15.62
C LYS A 287 -23.37 9.49 -17.00
N MET A 288 -23.72 8.76 -18.05
CA MET A 288 -23.46 9.12 -19.43
C MET A 288 -24.66 8.75 -20.30
N PRO A 289 -25.31 9.72 -20.98
CA PRO A 289 -26.32 9.43 -22.00
C PRO A 289 -25.71 8.63 -23.16
N LEU A 290 -26.47 7.68 -23.68
CA LEU A 290 -26.04 6.79 -24.75
C LEU A 290 -26.72 7.19 -26.07
N SER A 291 -25.94 7.49 -27.10
CA SER A 291 -26.45 7.71 -28.43
C SER A 291 -26.98 6.42 -29.06
N ASP A 292 -27.83 6.54 -30.09
CA ASP A 292 -28.36 5.39 -30.84
C ASP A 292 -27.25 4.52 -31.41
N GLU A 293 -26.15 5.12 -31.84
CA GLU A 293 -24.98 4.34 -32.32
C GLU A 293 -24.31 3.52 -31.20
N VAL A 294 -24.23 4.08 -30.01
CA VAL A 294 -23.73 3.36 -28.84
C VAL A 294 -24.63 2.20 -28.45
N ILE A 295 -25.95 2.42 -28.48
CA ILE A 295 -26.95 1.37 -28.24
C ILE A 295 -26.77 0.22 -29.25
N LYS A 296 -26.64 0.51 -30.53
CA LYS A 296 -26.40 -0.51 -31.58
C LYS A 296 -25.09 -1.31 -31.33
N ILE A 297 -24.03 -0.62 -30.91
CA ILE A 297 -22.76 -1.28 -30.57
C ILE A 297 -22.94 -2.26 -29.39
N LEU A 298 -23.69 -1.84 -28.37
CA LEU A 298 -23.97 -2.64 -27.18
C LEU A 298 -24.90 -3.81 -27.48
N GLU A 299 -25.95 -3.59 -28.27
CA GLU A 299 -26.86 -4.65 -28.74
C GLU A 299 -26.09 -5.72 -29.54
N ASN A 300 -25.28 -5.29 -30.51
CA ASN A 300 -24.44 -6.19 -31.28
C ASN A 300 -23.47 -6.99 -30.38
N GLN A 301 -22.91 -6.38 -29.33
CA GLN A 301 -22.07 -7.08 -28.37
C GLN A 301 -22.90 -8.07 -27.52
N LYS A 302 -24.11 -7.71 -27.11
CA LYS A 302 -25.00 -8.52 -26.28
C LYS A 302 -25.41 -9.83 -26.95
N GLU A 303 -25.68 -9.84 -28.25
CA GLU A 303 -26.02 -11.02 -29.03
C GLU A 303 -24.97 -12.14 -28.91
N TYR A 304 -23.70 -11.78 -28.78
CA TYR A 304 -22.60 -12.73 -28.69
C TYR A 304 -22.23 -13.16 -27.26
N PHE A 305 -22.62 -12.37 -26.23
CA PHE A 305 -22.15 -12.57 -24.84
C PHE A 305 -23.25 -12.45 -23.78
N LEU A 306 -24.45 -12.98 -24.07
CA LEU A 306 -25.62 -12.96 -23.18
C LEU A 306 -25.40 -13.59 -21.79
N LYS A 307 -24.41 -14.47 -21.63
CA LYS A 307 -24.17 -15.21 -20.38
C LYS A 307 -23.06 -14.61 -19.48
N SER A 308 -22.42 -13.52 -19.90
CA SER A 308 -21.39 -12.83 -19.13
C SER A 308 -22.01 -11.67 -18.35
N GLU A 309 -21.53 -11.41 -17.15
CA GLU A 309 -21.83 -10.15 -16.44
C GLU A 309 -21.11 -8.95 -17.07
N TRP A 310 -19.99 -9.20 -17.76
CA TRP A 310 -19.14 -8.20 -18.40
C TRP A 310 -19.60 -7.92 -19.83
N VAL A 311 -19.70 -6.65 -20.19
CA VAL A 311 -19.96 -6.25 -21.59
C VAL A 311 -18.84 -6.77 -22.51
N PHE A 312 -17.61 -6.66 -22.06
CA PHE A 312 -16.44 -7.13 -22.78
C PHE A 312 -15.75 -8.24 -21.98
N SER A 313 -16.18 -9.48 -22.18
CA SER A 313 -15.59 -10.66 -21.53
C SER A 313 -14.49 -11.29 -22.38
N LYS A 314 -13.62 -12.10 -21.73
CA LYS A 314 -12.65 -12.95 -22.43
C LYS A 314 -13.38 -14.06 -23.16
N LEU A 315 -12.95 -14.36 -24.39
CA LEU A 315 -13.47 -15.53 -25.15
C LEU A 315 -13.14 -16.86 -24.46
N THR A 316 -11.98 -16.93 -23.81
CA THR A 316 -11.51 -18.14 -23.13
C THR A 316 -12.17 -18.34 -21.75
N ASN A 317 -12.68 -17.29 -21.15
CA ASN A 317 -13.36 -17.34 -19.85
C ASN A 317 -14.35 -16.17 -19.72
N ILE A 318 -15.62 -16.44 -19.98
CA ILE A 318 -16.70 -15.43 -19.96
C ILE A 318 -16.99 -14.85 -18.56
N LYS A 319 -16.44 -15.47 -17.49
CA LYS A 319 -16.52 -14.94 -16.12
C LYS A 319 -15.50 -13.84 -15.85
N GLU A 320 -14.58 -13.60 -16.76
CA GLU A 320 -13.54 -12.58 -16.66
C GLU A 320 -13.72 -11.52 -17.73
N ASN A 321 -13.51 -10.25 -17.35
CA ASN A 321 -13.44 -9.15 -18.31
C ASN A 321 -12.15 -9.22 -19.16
N ILE A 322 -12.18 -8.59 -20.33
CA ILE A 322 -10.96 -8.48 -21.16
C ILE A 322 -9.89 -7.64 -20.45
N ASP A 323 -8.62 -7.94 -20.73
CA ASP A 323 -7.53 -7.04 -20.39
C ASP A 323 -7.49 -5.90 -21.43
N TYR A 324 -7.52 -4.64 -20.96
CA TYR A 324 -7.44 -3.47 -21.85
C TYR A 324 -6.14 -3.43 -22.67
N GLN A 325 -5.10 -4.18 -22.32
CA GLN A 325 -3.88 -4.27 -23.13
C GLN A 325 -4.13 -4.94 -24.49
N VAL A 326 -5.12 -5.83 -24.61
CA VAL A 326 -5.47 -6.42 -25.92
C VAL A 326 -6.02 -5.37 -26.88
N LEU A 327 -6.71 -4.34 -26.36
CA LEU A 327 -7.21 -3.20 -27.15
C LEU A 327 -6.03 -2.32 -27.61
N ASN A 328 -5.07 -2.04 -26.71
CA ASN A 328 -3.85 -1.32 -27.08
C ASN A 328 -3.04 -2.07 -28.15
N ASN A 329 -2.94 -3.40 -28.03
CA ASN A 329 -2.24 -4.24 -29.00
C ASN A 329 -2.97 -4.25 -30.38
N ALA A 330 -4.30 -4.19 -30.38
CA ALA A 330 -5.06 -4.06 -31.62
C ALA A 330 -4.78 -2.72 -32.31
N LEU A 331 -4.75 -1.60 -31.56
CA LEU A 331 -4.39 -0.29 -32.11
C LEU A 331 -2.97 -0.27 -32.69
N ILE A 332 -2.01 -0.94 -32.04
CA ILE A 332 -0.65 -1.09 -32.58
C ILE A 332 -0.68 -1.84 -33.91
N LYS A 333 -1.41 -2.97 -33.96
CA LYS A 333 -1.53 -3.80 -35.19
C LYS A 333 -2.26 -3.09 -36.32
N MET A 334 -3.16 -2.13 -36.03
CA MET A 334 -3.79 -1.24 -37.01
C MET A 334 -2.85 -0.14 -37.51
N GLY A 335 -1.59 -0.06 -37.04
CA GLY A 335 -0.61 0.92 -37.47
C GLY A 335 -0.54 2.19 -36.61
N PHE A 336 -1.27 2.27 -35.47
CA PHE A 336 -1.28 3.45 -34.61
C PHE A 336 -0.19 3.38 -33.54
N ASN A 337 1.09 3.38 -34.00
CA ASN A 337 2.25 3.29 -33.09
C ASN A 337 3.39 4.28 -33.43
N ASP A 338 3.23 5.12 -34.44
CA ASP A 338 4.26 6.06 -34.83
C ASP A 338 4.06 7.43 -34.15
N GLU A 339 4.88 7.70 -33.14
CA GLU A 339 4.84 8.96 -32.39
C GLU A 339 5.47 10.11 -33.17
N LYS A 340 6.42 9.83 -34.08
CA LYS A 340 7.17 10.86 -34.80
C LYS A 340 6.29 11.67 -35.74
N ILE A 341 5.33 10.99 -36.39
CA ILE A 341 4.36 11.64 -37.28
C ILE A 341 3.02 11.95 -36.60
N GLY A 342 2.92 11.76 -35.26
CA GLY A 342 1.67 11.97 -34.54
C GLY A 342 0.60 10.89 -34.74
N LYS A 343 0.98 9.72 -35.28
CA LYS A 343 0.11 8.56 -35.52
C LYS A 343 0.25 7.50 -34.45
N LYS A 344 0.30 7.91 -33.18
CA LYS A 344 0.35 7.01 -32.03
C LYS A 344 -0.83 7.25 -31.11
N ILE A 345 -1.53 6.17 -30.74
CA ILE A 345 -2.60 6.24 -29.77
C ILE A 345 -2.66 4.98 -28.91
N ARG A 346 -3.15 5.14 -27.71
CA ARG A 346 -3.51 4.09 -26.74
C ARG A 346 -4.86 4.49 -26.12
N LEU A 347 -5.52 3.56 -25.43
CA LEU A 347 -6.83 3.83 -24.82
C LEU A 347 -6.86 5.09 -23.95
N HIS A 348 -5.78 5.33 -23.20
CA HIS A 348 -5.72 6.55 -22.38
C HIS A 348 -5.64 7.82 -23.24
N GLY A 349 -4.98 7.77 -24.39
CA GLY A 349 -4.92 8.86 -25.36
C GLY A 349 -6.25 9.12 -26.07
N MET A 350 -7.14 8.12 -26.16
CA MET A 350 -8.50 8.29 -26.73
C MET A 350 -9.28 9.39 -26.00
N ARG A 351 -9.15 9.49 -24.68
CA ARG A 351 -9.81 10.54 -23.89
C ARG A 351 -9.32 11.94 -24.24
N GLY A 352 -8.01 12.10 -24.43
CA GLY A 352 -7.44 13.36 -24.91
C GLY A 352 -7.81 13.66 -26.36
N THR A 353 -7.87 12.65 -27.23
CA THR A 353 -8.38 12.76 -28.60
C THR A 353 -9.84 13.20 -28.61
N PHE A 354 -10.69 12.59 -27.79
CA PHE A 354 -12.10 12.98 -27.63
C PHE A 354 -12.21 14.47 -27.24
N MET A 355 -11.49 14.93 -26.22
CA MET A 355 -11.51 16.34 -25.80
C MET A 355 -11.02 17.29 -26.90
N SER A 356 -9.97 16.91 -27.62
CA SER A 356 -9.45 17.74 -28.72
C SER A 356 -10.50 17.89 -29.81
N TRP A 357 -11.18 16.80 -30.19
CA TRP A 357 -12.17 16.84 -31.25
C TRP A 357 -13.49 17.52 -30.83
N ILE A 358 -13.96 17.28 -29.59
CA ILE A 358 -15.19 17.97 -29.14
C ILE A 358 -14.96 19.48 -29.05
N ASN A 359 -13.77 19.93 -28.63
CA ASN A 359 -13.45 21.35 -28.62
C ASN A 359 -13.34 21.93 -30.04
N THR A 360 -12.90 21.17 -31.03
CA THR A 360 -12.82 21.59 -32.43
C THR A 360 -14.17 21.64 -33.09
N LEU A 361 -15.07 20.70 -32.77
CA LEU A 361 -16.38 20.57 -33.40
C LEU A 361 -17.44 21.45 -32.71
N ASP A 362 -17.26 21.80 -31.45
CA ASP A 362 -18.20 22.66 -30.70
C ASP A 362 -17.93 24.15 -30.97
N ILE A 363 -18.06 24.52 -32.27
CA ILE A 363 -17.80 25.90 -32.76
C ILE A 363 -18.69 26.92 -32.06
N ASP A 364 -19.93 26.56 -31.80
CA ASP A 364 -20.93 27.44 -31.16
C ASP A 364 -20.84 27.44 -29.63
N ASN A 365 -19.84 26.72 -29.02
CA ASN A 365 -19.71 26.56 -27.60
C ASN A 365 -20.98 26.07 -26.87
N LYS A 366 -21.70 25.13 -27.51
CA LYS A 366 -22.94 24.56 -26.98
C LYS A 366 -22.73 23.78 -25.68
N PHE A 367 -21.52 23.23 -25.51
CA PHE A 367 -21.13 22.47 -24.30
C PHE A 367 -20.20 23.31 -23.44
N THR A 368 -20.59 23.54 -22.18
CA THR A 368 -19.71 24.21 -21.22
C THR A 368 -18.49 23.36 -20.90
N PHE A 369 -17.46 23.99 -20.35
CA PHE A 369 -16.24 23.28 -19.92
C PHE A 369 -16.58 22.17 -18.93
N GLU A 370 -17.50 22.43 -17.99
CA GLU A 370 -17.93 21.48 -16.97
C GLU A 370 -18.58 20.23 -17.59
N VAL A 371 -19.42 20.40 -18.63
CA VAL A 371 -20.03 19.26 -19.34
C VAL A 371 -18.98 18.41 -20.03
N LYS A 372 -17.99 19.04 -20.67
CA LYS A 372 -16.87 18.33 -21.31
C LYS A 372 -16.00 17.58 -20.30
N GLU A 373 -15.67 18.20 -19.16
CA GLU A 373 -14.92 17.55 -18.06
C GLU A 373 -15.74 16.44 -17.38
N ALA A 374 -17.05 16.63 -17.28
CA ALA A 374 -17.98 15.64 -16.78
C ALA A 374 -17.94 14.34 -17.60
N ALA A 375 -17.93 14.45 -18.92
CA ALA A 375 -17.81 13.29 -19.81
C ALA A 375 -16.53 12.49 -19.57
N LEU A 376 -15.49 13.13 -19.03
CA LEU A 376 -14.22 12.49 -18.64
C LEU A 376 -14.19 12.03 -17.17
N ASP A 377 -15.23 12.23 -16.38
CA ASP A 377 -15.20 12.02 -14.92
C ASP A 377 -14.01 12.76 -14.28
N HIS A 378 -13.77 13.99 -14.69
CA HIS A 378 -12.78 14.87 -14.06
C HIS A 378 -13.49 15.77 -13.04
N HIS A 379 -12.99 15.75 -11.82
CA HIS A 379 -13.49 16.57 -10.71
C HIS A 379 -12.47 17.66 -10.43
N THR A 380 -12.75 18.89 -10.82
CA THR A 380 -11.93 20.07 -10.59
C THR A 380 -12.61 20.96 -9.54
N GLY A 381 -12.30 20.74 -8.25
CA GLY A 381 -12.74 21.59 -7.15
C GLY A 381 -14.22 21.43 -6.71
N GLU A 382 -14.62 22.22 -5.70
CA GLU A 382 -15.96 22.19 -5.12
C GLU A 382 -17.08 22.61 -6.10
N ASP A 383 -16.76 23.45 -7.07
CA ASP A 383 -17.74 23.97 -8.05
C ASP A 383 -18.22 22.90 -9.04
N THR A 384 -17.40 21.91 -9.34
CA THR A 384 -17.80 20.79 -10.21
C THR A 384 -18.82 19.88 -9.54
N VAL A 385 -18.72 19.70 -8.21
CA VAL A 385 -19.71 18.95 -7.44
C VAL A 385 -21.06 19.64 -7.46
N LYS A 386 -21.09 20.98 -7.34
CA LYS A 386 -22.32 21.79 -7.41
C LYS A 386 -22.99 21.75 -8.80
N ALA A 387 -22.21 21.76 -9.88
CA ALA A 387 -22.74 21.65 -11.24
C ALA A 387 -23.43 20.30 -11.48
N TYR A 388 -22.95 19.21 -10.85
CA TYR A 388 -23.56 17.88 -10.95
C TYR A 388 -24.78 17.68 -10.05
N THR A 389 -24.79 18.29 -8.86
CA THR A 389 -25.90 18.13 -7.91
C THR A 389 -27.11 18.97 -8.29
N ASN A 390 -26.93 20.05 -9.06
CA ASN A 390 -28.02 20.96 -9.46
C ASN A 390 -28.59 20.69 -10.86
N LYS A 391 -28.02 19.77 -11.65
CA LYS A 391 -28.54 19.42 -13.00
C LYS A 391 -28.78 17.92 -13.07
N SER A 392 -29.89 17.49 -12.49
CA SER A 392 -30.44 16.14 -12.66
C SER A 392 -31.07 15.89 -14.03
N ASP A 393 -31.12 16.88 -14.91
CA ASP A 393 -31.75 16.80 -16.21
C ASP A 393 -30.73 16.95 -17.34
N TYR A 394 -30.18 15.80 -17.75
CA TYR A 394 -29.58 15.65 -19.07
C TYR A 394 -30.68 15.26 -20.07
N THR A 395 -31.62 16.15 -20.31
CA THR A 395 -32.57 16.03 -21.43
C THR A 395 -32.15 16.94 -22.57
#